data_988139f78a80f8974efa89ed3cde2ca4
#
_entry.id   988139f78a80f8974efa89ed3cde2ca4
#
_cell.length_a   1.000
_cell.length_b   1.000
_cell.length_c   1.000
_cell.angle_alpha   90.00
_cell.angle_beta   90.00
_cell.angle_gamma   90.00
#
_symmetry.space_group_name_H-M   'P 1'
#
loop_
_entity.id
_entity.type
_entity.pdbx_description
1 polymer ?
#
loop_
_entity_poly.entity_id
_entity_poly.type
_entity_poly.pdbx_seq_one_letter_code
_entity_poly.pdbx_strand_id
1 'polypeptide(L)'
;ILYFCIMTSIFHDIIFGPVHSWRLGLSLGVNLLPTDSKLCSFDCIYCECGWNAEHPGGRRFNAREDVRTQLEATLRRMVADGTPPDVITFAGNGEPTLHPEFEAVIGDTIALRDALCPSAKVSVLSNATQLHREEVRRALLRVDNNILKLDSAFDATARLMNNPQSPAYTVRGVVEQMKGFDGRLTVQTMFLRGECDGQKTDNTTEEEVSAWLRLIEEIRPRQVMVYSLDRDTPCRTLEKVPREELQAIAARVEALGIPCSVA
;
A
#
# COMPACT_ATOMS: atom_id res chain seq x y z
N ILE A 1 -25.68 -9.36 25.59
CA ILE A 1 -24.42 -9.69 24.86
C ILE A 1 -24.34 -8.64 23.75
N LEU A 2 -23.57 -7.56 24.01
CA LEU A 2 -23.29 -6.56 23.00
C LEU A 2 -22.22 -7.15 22.08
N TYR A 3 -22.59 -7.48 20.87
CA TYR A 3 -21.64 -7.64 19.78
C TYR A 3 -21.02 -6.26 19.50
N PHE A 4 -19.81 -6.03 19.98
CA PHE A 4 -18.97 -4.96 19.44
C PHE A 4 -18.65 -5.37 17.99
N CYS A 5 -19.38 -4.80 17.05
CA CYS A 5 -19.01 -4.81 15.63
C CYS A 5 -17.67 -4.09 15.55
N ILE A 6 -16.59 -4.83 15.29
CA ILE A 6 -15.28 -4.26 15.02
C ILE A 6 -15.43 -3.61 13.65
N MET A 7 -15.45 -2.29 13.64
CA MET A 7 -15.56 -1.50 12.42
C MET A 7 -14.21 -1.52 11.72
N THR A 8 -14.12 -2.31 10.67
CA THR A 8 -13.10 -2.14 9.63
C THR A 8 -13.19 -0.70 9.12
N SER A 9 -12.04 -0.02 9.02
CA SER A 9 -12.04 1.43 8.77
C SER A 9 -12.15 1.73 7.29
N ILE A 10 -13.35 2.10 6.83
CA ILE A 10 -13.55 2.71 5.52
C ILE A 10 -13.36 4.22 5.64
N PHE A 11 -12.62 4.83 4.73
CA PHE A 11 -12.49 6.27 4.62
C PHE A 11 -13.70 6.83 3.87
N HIS A 12 -14.46 7.71 4.53
CA HIS A 12 -15.67 8.31 3.96
C HIS A 12 -15.40 9.59 3.16
N ASP A 13 -14.14 10.02 3.11
CA ASP A 13 -13.71 11.22 2.40
C ASP A 13 -12.74 10.88 1.26
N ILE A 14 -12.76 11.71 0.20
CA ILE A 14 -11.79 11.65 -0.91
C ILE A 14 -10.41 12.08 -0.41
N ILE A 15 -10.35 13.16 0.37
CA ILE A 15 -9.13 13.66 1.00
C ILE A 15 -9.29 13.50 2.51
N PHE A 16 -8.43 12.75 3.14
CA PHE A 16 -8.53 12.41 4.56
C PHE A 16 -7.24 12.70 5.33
N GLY A 17 -7.36 12.89 6.62
CA GLY A 17 -6.26 13.27 7.50
C GLY A 17 -6.17 14.79 7.71
N PRO A 18 -4.97 15.36 7.96
CA PRO A 18 -3.67 14.68 7.94
C PRO A 18 -3.50 13.70 9.10
N VAL A 19 -2.71 12.64 8.88
CA VAL A 19 -2.31 11.66 9.88
C VAL A 19 -0.80 11.69 10.07
N HIS A 20 -0.35 11.58 11.32
CA HIS A 20 1.07 11.38 11.59
C HIS A 20 1.48 9.96 11.25
N SER A 21 2.29 9.81 10.22
CA SER A 21 2.92 8.56 9.84
C SER A 21 4.35 8.51 10.38
N TRP A 22 4.67 7.48 11.16
CA TRP A 22 6.03 7.25 11.63
C TRP A 22 7.06 7.11 10.50
N ARG A 23 6.59 6.72 9.30
CA ARG A 23 7.43 6.48 8.12
C ARG A 23 7.54 7.67 7.18
N LEU A 24 6.50 8.49 7.11
CA LEU A 24 6.34 9.48 6.05
C LEU A 24 6.11 10.91 6.58
N GLY A 25 6.05 11.11 7.89
CA GLY A 25 5.73 12.40 8.49
C GLY A 25 4.23 12.73 8.48
N LEU A 26 3.88 14.01 8.37
CA LEU A 26 2.51 14.48 8.30
C LEU A 26 1.91 14.14 6.93
N SER A 27 1.10 13.10 6.89
CA SER A 27 0.56 12.52 5.66
C SER A 27 -0.88 12.98 5.39
N LEU A 28 -1.10 13.57 4.21
CA LEU A 28 -2.43 13.85 3.68
C LEU A 28 -2.83 12.69 2.75
N GLY A 29 -3.91 11.98 3.10
CA GLY A 29 -4.40 10.84 2.35
C GLY A 29 -5.29 11.23 1.17
N VAL A 30 -5.15 10.52 0.05
CA VAL A 30 -5.99 10.62 -1.15
C VAL A 30 -6.61 9.26 -1.44
N ASN A 31 -7.93 9.16 -1.32
CA ASN A 31 -8.72 7.99 -1.63
C ASN A 31 -9.35 8.12 -3.02
N LEU A 32 -8.87 7.36 -3.99
CA LEU A 32 -9.41 7.32 -5.36
C LEU A 32 -10.61 6.39 -5.52
N LEU A 33 -10.88 5.58 -4.50
CA LEU A 33 -11.85 4.52 -4.51
C LEU A 33 -13.15 4.99 -3.86
N PRO A 34 -14.24 4.21 -3.94
CA PRO A 34 -15.50 4.62 -3.33
C PRO A 34 -15.34 5.01 -1.86
N THR A 35 -16.10 6.01 -1.40
CA THR A 35 -16.09 6.46 -0.02
C THR A 35 -17.03 5.66 0.90
N ASP A 36 -17.80 4.75 0.32
CA ASP A 36 -18.80 3.91 1.00
C ASP A 36 -18.51 2.41 0.90
N SER A 37 -17.46 2.03 0.16
CA SER A 37 -17.14 0.62 -0.11
C SER A 37 -15.66 0.41 -0.37
N LYS A 38 -15.22 -0.85 -0.28
CA LYS A 38 -13.88 -1.28 -0.64
C LYS A 38 -13.84 -1.74 -2.10
N LEU A 39 -12.84 -1.27 -2.84
CA LEU A 39 -12.57 -1.72 -4.21
C LEU A 39 -11.08 -2.05 -4.36
N CYS A 40 -10.74 -3.33 -4.31
CA CYS A 40 -9.37 -3.80 -4.38
C CYS A 40 -9.25 -5.04 -5.29
N SER A 41 -8.12 -5.16 -5.96
CA SER A 41 -7.74 -6.35 -6.71
C SER A 41 -7.17 -7.47 -5.82
N PHE A 42 -6.92 -7.18 -4.55
CA PHE A 42 -6.63 -8.13 -3.48
C PHE A 42 -7.80 -8.18 -2.48
N ASP A 43 -7.82 -9.23 -1.67
CA ASP A 43 -8.71 -9.33 -0.51
C ASP A 43 -7.93 -9.90 0.68
N CYS A 44 -6.94 -9.12 1.14
CA CYS A 44 -5.96 -9.55 2.12
C CYS A 44 -6.59 -9.91 3.47
N ILE A 45 -6.16 -11.03 4.06
CA ILE A 45 -6.62 -11.51 5.38
C ILE A 45 -6.31 -10.53 6.52
N TYR A 46 -5.42 -9.57 6.29
CA TYR A 46 -4.96 -8.55 7.25
C TYR A 46 -5.39 -7.12 6.87
N CYS A 47 -6.33 -6.95 5.92
CA CYS A 47 -6.70 -5.62 5.45
C CYS A 47 -7.50 -4.82 6.48
N GLU A 48 -7.02 -3.65 6.87
CA GLU A 48 -7.74 -2.76 7.81
C GLU A 48 -9.10 -2.29 7.27
N CYS A 49 -9.31 -2.34 5.95
CA CYS A 49 -10.60 -2.03 5.32
C CYS A 49 -11.59 -3.22 5.30
N GLY A 50 -11.24 -4.35 5.92
CA GLY A 50 -12.09 -5.55 5.90
C GLY A 50 -12.09 -6.29 4.56
N TRP A 51 -13.08 -7.14 4.36
CA TRP A 51 -13.25 -7.91 3.13
C TRP A 51 -13.95 -7.10 2.04
N ASN A 52 -13.64 -7.40 0.76
CA ASN A 52 -14.35 -6.79 -0.36
C ASN A 52 -15.88 -7.03 -0.29
N ALA A 53 -16.30 -8.20 0.21
CA ALA A 53 -17.70 -8.58 0.31
C ALA A 53 -18.47 -7.86 1.44
N GLU A 54 -17.79 -7.34 2.46
CA GLU A 54 -18.40 -6.61 3.58
C GLU A 54 -18.89 -5.22 3.19
N HIS A 55 -18.40 -4.70 2.06
CA HIS A 55 -18.71 -3.36 1.58
C HIS A 55 -19.27 -3.42 0.15
N PRO A 56 -20.53 -3.88 -0.03
CA PRO A 56 -21.13 -4.08 -1.34
C PRO A 56 -21.61 -2.80 -2.03
N GLY A 57 -21.11 -1.63 -1.62
CA GLY A 57 -21.46 -0.33 -2.19
C GLY A 57 -21.15 -0.20 -3.68
N GLY A 58 -21.43 0.97 -4.24
CA GLY A 58 -21.20 1.26 -5.64
C GLY A 58 -19.72 1.17 -6.01
N ARG A 59 -19.37 0.43 -7.06
CA ARG A 59 -18.00 0.36 -7.61
C ARG A 59 -17.65 1.64 -8.39
N ARG A 60 -17.93 2.81 -7.81
CA ARG A 60 -17.76 4.09 -8.48
C ARG A 60 -16.50 4.75 -7.96
N PHE A 61 -15.51 4.90 -8.81
CA PHE A 61 -14.32 5.69 -8.51
C PHE A 61 -14.69 7.16 -8.26
N ASN A 62 -13.94 7.82 -7.41
CA ASN A 62 -14.05 9.26 -7.22
C ASN A 62 -13.59 9.98 -8.50
N ALA A 63 -14.41 10.91 -9.02
CA ALA A 63 -14.07 11.60 -10.24
C ALA A 63 -12.77 12.41 -10.10
N ARG A 64 -11.93 12.42 -11.15
CA ARG A 64 -10.67 13.16 -11.18
C ARG A 64 -10.82 14.62 -10.75
N GLU A 65 -11.88 15.29 -11.24
CA GLU A 65 -12.15 16.70 -10.93
C GLU A 65 -12.48 16.90 -9.45
N ASP A 66 -13.23 15.98 -8.84
CA ASP A 66 -13.56 16.03 -7.41
C ASP A 66 -12.29 15.84 -6.56
N VAL A 67 -11.44 14.88 -6.95
CA VAL A 67 -10.13 14.64 -6.29
C VAL A 67 -9.28 15.91 -6.37
N ARG A 68 -9.14 16.49 -7.56
CA ARG A 68 -8.34 17.70 -7.79
C ARG A 68 -8.86 18.88 -6.97
N THR A 69 -10.17 19.14 -7.03
CA THR A 69 -10.79 20.29 -6.35
C THR A 69 -10.64 20.19 -4.82
N GLN A 70 -10.92 19.00 -4.26
CA GLN A 70 -10.80 18.79 -2.81
C GLN A 70 -9.35 18.81 -2.34
N LEU A 71 -8.42 18.24 -3.12
CA LEU A 71 -7.01 18.27 -2.80
C LEU A 71 -6.49 19.71 -2.82
N GLU A 72 -6.80 20.50 -3.84
CA GLU A 72 -6.40 21.91 -3.92
C GLU A 72 -6.93 22.71 -2.74
N ALA A 73 -8.22 22.59 -2.41
CA ALA A 73 -8.84 23.28 -1.30
C ALA A 73 -8.17 22.92 0.05
N THR A 74 -7.88 21.63 0.25
CA THR A 74 -7.24 21.14 1.47
C THR A 74 -5.79 21.62 1.58
N LEU A 75 -5.00 21.54 0.50
CA LEU A 75 -3.61 22.03 0.50
C LEU A 75 -3.53 23.53 0.77
N ARG A 76 -4.39 24.34 0.12
CA ARG A 76 -4.46 25.78 0.38
C ARG A 76 -4.75 26.10 1.85
N ARG A 77 -5.69 25.39 2.46
CA ARG A 77 -6.01 25.54 3.87
C ARG A 77 -4.82 25.17 4.76
N MET A 78 -4.21 24.00 4.55
CA MET A 78 -3.06 23.54 5.34
C MET A 78 -1.87 24.51 5.26
N VAL A 79 -1.60 25.03 4.08
CA VAL A 79 -0.54 26.03 3.87
C VAL A 79 -0.87 27.34 4.60
N ALA A 80 -2.12 27.83 4.52
CA ALA A 80 -2.56 29.03 5.21
C ALA A 80 -2.49 28.89 6.76
N ASP A 81 -2.76 27.68 7.26
CA ASP A 81 -2.67 27.32 8.68
C ASP A 81 -1.21 27.10 9.15
N GLY A 82 -0.23 27.18 8.26
CA GLY A 82 1.19 26.95 8.56
C GLY A 82 1.56 25.49 8.82
N THR A 83 0.70 24.54 8.42
CA THR A 83 0.89 23.11 8.62
C THR A 83 0.83 22.34 7.29
N PRO A 84 1.69 22.68 6.29
CA PRO A 84 1.70 21.93 5.04
C PRO A 84 2.02 20.44 5.28
N PRO A 85 1.53 19.53 4.43
CA PRO A 85 1.86 18.12 4.60
C PRO A 85 3.32 17.85 4.23
N ASP A 86 3.94 16.85 4.88
CA ASP A 86 5.23 16.31 4.46
C ASP A 86 5.05 15.40 3.24
N VAL A 87 3.88 14.75 3.14
CA VAL A 87 3.60 13.80 2.07
C VAL A 87 2.11 13.78 1.71
N ILE A 88 1.82 13.65 0.42
CA ILE A 88 0.48 13.35 -0.14
C ILE A 88 0.50 11.88 -0.52
N THR A 89 -0.33 11.06 0.14
CA THR A 89 -0.28 9.60 0.03
C THR A 89 -1.54 9.05 -0.61
N PHE A 90 -1.39 8.43 -1.77
CA PHE A 90 -2.44 7.64 -2.39
C PHE A 90 -2.59 6.31 -1.66
N ALA A 91 -3.66 6.20 -0.89
CA ALA A 91 -4.08 5.05 -0.10
C ALA A 91 -5.61 5.14 0.09
N GLY A 92 -6.21 4.26 0.86
CA GLY A 92 -7.63 4.33 1.19
C GLY A 92 -8.34 3.00 1.01
N ASN A 93 -9.53 3.01 0.42
CA ASN A 93 -10.46 1.89 0.41
C ASN A 93 -10.14 0.83 -0.68
N GLY A 94 -8.88 0.46 -0.85
CA GLY A 94 -8.43 -0.58 -1.75
C GLY A 94 -7.22 -0.22 -2.61
N GLU A 95 -7.21 -0.55 -3.90
CA GLU A 95 -6.05 -0.39 -4.79
C GLU A 95 -6.16 0.88 -5.67
N PRO A 96 -5.35 1.92 -5.42
CA PRO A 96 -5.48 3.21 -6.14
C PRO A 96 -5.20 3.09 -7.64
N THR A 97 -4.33 2.17 -8.06
CA THR A 97 -3.97 2.01 -9.48
C THR A 97 -5.08 1.39 -10.32
N LEU A 98 -6.19 0.93 -9.72
CA LEU A 98 -7.41 0.54 -10.43
C LEU A 98 -8.14 1.73 -11.06
N HIS A 99 -7.89 2.96 -10.57
CA HIS A 99 -8.57 4.15 -11.08
C HIS A 99 -8.31 4.32 -12.60
N PRO A 100 -9.34 4.51 -13.43
CA PRO A 100 -9.18 4.57 -14.89
C PRO A 100 -8.31 5.76 -15.35
N GLU A 101 -8.36 6.89 -14.65
CA GLU A 101 -7.57 8.09 -14.94
C GLU A 101 -6.37 8.26 -13.98
N PHE A 102 -5.81 7.17 -13.46
CA PHE A 102 -4.76 7.20 -12.44
C PHE A 102 -3.58 8.10 -12.83
N GLU A 103 -3.08 7.99 -14.08
CA GLU A 103 -1.95 8.80 -14.56
C GLU A 103 -2.27 10.30 -14.55
N ALA A 104 -3.48 10.66 -14.96
CA ALA A 104 -3.92 12.04 -14.99
C ALA A 104 -4.09 12.63 -13.58
N VAL A 105 -4.64 11.85 -12.65
CA VAL A 105 -4.76 12.24 -11.23
C VAL A 105 -3.39 12.46 -10.59
N ILE A 106 -2.42 11.57 -10.84
CA ILE A 106 -1.03 11.77 -10.39
C ILE A 106 -0.44 13.06 -10.97
N GLY A 107 -0.71 13.34 -12.26
CA GLY A 107 -0.28 14.57 -12.92
C GLY A 107 -0.83 15.83 -12.24
N ASP A 108 -2.13 15.85 -11.95
CA ASP A 108 -2.80 16.96 -11.27
C ASP A 108 -2.23 17.14 -9.83
N THR A 109 -2.02 16.05 -9.11
CA THR A 109 -1.46 16.08 -7.75
C THR A 109 -0.06 16.65 -7.72
N ILE A 110 0.81 16.23 -8.64
CA ILE A 110 2.17 16.77 -8.75
C ILE A 110 2.12 18.28 -9.05
N ALA A 111 1.27 18.72 -9.98
CA ALA A 111 1.12 20.12 -10.31
C ALA A 111 0.63 20.97 -9.12
N LEU A 112 -0.33 20.47 -8.35
CA LEU A 112 -0.84 21.12 -7.13
C LEU A 112 0.24 21.17 -6.04
N ARG A 113 0.96 20.06 -5.82
CA ARG A 113 2.06 19.97 -4.87
C ARG A 113 3.15 21.01 -5.22
N ASP A 114 3.60 21.05 -6.47
CA ASP A 114 4.66 21.95 -6.92
C ASP A 114 4.27 23.43 -6.76
N ALA A 115 2.98 23.74 -6.94
CA ALA A 115 2.46 25.11 -6.81
C ALA A 115 2.22 25.55 -5.36
N LEU A 116 1.81 24.65 -4.47
CA LEU A 116 1.31 25.02 -3.13
C LEU A 116 2.22 24.57 -1.98
N CYS A 117 2.89 23.42 -2.11
CA CYS A 117 3.75 22.83 -1.07
C CYS A 117 4.91 22.04 -1.69
N PRO A 118 5.86 22.71 -2.37
CA PRO A 118 6.88 22.06 -3.20
C PRO A 118 7.85 21.14 -2.42
N SER A 119 7.91 21.27 -1.10
CA SER A 119 8.68 20.36 -0.23
C SER A 119 7.99 19.03 0.06
N ALA A 120 6.67 18.96 -0.12
CA ALA A 120 5.93 17.74 0.12
C ALA A 120 6.29 16.64 -0.89
N LYS A 121 6.23 15.39 -0.45
CA LYS A 121 6.42 14.23 -1.31
C LYS A 121 5.08 13.70 -1.82
N VAL A 122 5.07 13.04 -2.98
CA VAL A 122 3.92 12.27 -3.46
C VAL A 122 4.24 10.79 -3.33
N SER A 123 3.40 10.05 -2.61
CA SER A 123 3.56 8.62 -2.32
C SER A 123 2.37 7.83 -2.85
N VAL A 124 2.64 6.68 -3.43
CA VAL A 124 1.60 5.71 -3.84
C VAL A 124 1.88 4.38 -3.16
N LEU A 125 0.87 3.87 -2.41
CA LEU A 125 0.88 2.51 -1.88
C LEU A 125 0.05 1.64 -2.82
N SER A 126 0.68 0.65 -3.45
CA SER A 126 0.02 -0.23 -4.41
C SER A 126 0.33 -1.69 -4.15
N ASN A 127 -0.65 -2.55 -4.39
CA ASN A 127 -0.49 -4.00 -4.35
C ASN A 127 0.18 -4.57 -5.62
N ALA A 128 0.62 -3.70 -6.52
CA ALA A 128 1.37 -4.01 -7.73
C ALA A 128 0.62 -4.83 -8.80
N THR A 129 -0.69 -5.08 -8.67
CA THR A 129 -1.43 -5.91 -9.64
C THR A 129 -1.66 -5.23 -10.99
N GLN A 130 -1.55 -3.90 -11.06
CA GLN A 130 -1.80 -3.12 -12.27
C GLN A 130 -0.52 -2.66 -13.02
N LEU A 131 0.65 -3.19 -12.65
CA LEU A 131 1.93 -2.80 -13.25
C LEU A 131 2.06 -3.19 -14.73
N HIS A 132 1.20 -4.06 -15.23
CA HIS A 132 1.09 -4.41 -16.66
C HIS A 132 0.53 -3.26 -17.50
N ARG A 133 -0.16 -2.29 -16.89
CA ARG A 133 -0.70 -1.10 -17.56
C ARG A 133 0.39 -0.04 -17.68
N GLU A 134 0.70 0.35 -18.92
CA GLU A 134 1.81 1.29 -19.20
C GLU A 134 1.58 2.67 -18.57
N GLU A 135 0.33 3.16 -18.56
CA GLU A 135 -0.04 4.44 -17.93
C GLU A 135 0.17 4.40 -16.40
N VAL A 136 -0.05 3.24 -15.75
CA VAL A 136 0.24 3.07 -14.32
C VAL A 136 1.75 3.13 -14.06
N ARG A 137 2.56 2.45 -14.89
CA ARG A 137 4.01 2.49 -14.77
C ARG A 137 4.55 3.91 -14.95
N ARG A 138 4.10 4.64 -15.98
CA ARG A 138 4.51 6.04 -16.19
C ARG A 138 4.17 6.92 -15.01
N ALA A 139 2.96 6.78 -14.43
CA ALA A 139 2.55 7.53 -13.25
C ALA A 139 3.46 7.22 -12.03
N LEU A 140 3.69 5.93 -11.76
CA LEU A 140 4.52 5.48 -10.64
C LEU A 140 6.00 5.90 -10.76
N LEU A 141 6.51 6.10 -11.96
CA LEU A 141 7.86 6.62 -12.20
C LEU A 141 8.00 8.13 -11.93
N ARG A 142 6.88 8.86 -11.81
CA ARG A 142 6.85 10.31 -11.56
C ARG A 142 6.70 10.68 -10.10
N VAL A 143 6.23 9.75 -9.26
CA VAL A 143 6.04 10.00 -7.83
C VAL A 143 7.35 9.89 -7.05
N ASP A 144 7.43 10.54 -5.90
CA ASP A 144 8.62 10.49 -5.04
C ASP A 144 8.77 9.12 -4.36
N ASN A 145 7.66 8.53 -3.93
CA ASN A 145 7.65 7.24 -3.25
C ASN A 145 6.68 6.26 -3.95
N ASN A 146 7.23 5.47 -4.85
CA ASN A 146 6.56 4.33 -5.46
C ASN A 146 6.72 3.12 -4.53
N ILE A 147 5.69 2.80 -3.74
CA ILE A 147 5.72 1.76 -2.70
C ILE A 147 4.86 0.59 -3.16
N LEU A 148 5.51 -0.53 -3.47
CA LEU A 148 4.90 -1.71 -4.05
C LEU A 148 4.94 -2.89 -3.09
N LYS A 149 3.82 -3.59 -2.96
CA LYS A 149 3.68 -4.73 -2.05
C LYS A 149 4.28 -6.01 -2.64
N LEU A 150 5.04 -6.75 -1.78
CA LEU A 150 5.54 -8.10 -2.05
C LEU A 150 5.64 -8.87 -0.73
N ASP A 151 4.61 -9.62 -0.36
CA ASP A 151 4.50 -10.23 0.97
C ASP A 151 5.06 -11.66 1.05
N SER A 152 5.31 -12.34 -0.06
CA SER A 152 5.90 -13.67 -0.11
C SER A 152 6.58 -13.91 -1.46
N ALA A 153 7.48 -14.87 -1.49
CA ALA A 153 8.08 -15.39 -2.70
C ALA A 153 7.28 -16.56 -3.31
N PHE A 154 6.34 -17.12 -2.59
CA PHE A 154 5.56 -18.29 -3.01
C PHE A 154 4.14 -17.90 -3.38
N ASP A 155 3.67 -18.35 -4.54
CA ASP A 155 2.30 -18.10 -5.01
C ASP A 155 1.25 -18.63 -4.02
N ALA A 156 1.50 -19.78 -3.38
CA ALA A 156 0.60 -20.37 -2.41
C ALA A 156 0.40 -19.43 -1.20
N THR A 157 1.49 -18.97 -0.58
CA THR A 157 1.45 -18.06 0.56
C THR A 157 0.89 -16.70 0.17
N ALA A 158 1.29 -16.15 -0.99
CA ALA A 158 0.74 -14.90 -1.50
C ALA A 158 -0.79 -14.99 -1.73
N ARG A 159 -1.29 -16.13 -2.21
CA ARG A 159 -2.74 -16.37 -2.35
C ARG A 159 -3.46 -16.45 -1.01
N LEU A 160 -2.88 -17.11 -0.02
CA LEU A 160 -3.46 -17.16 1.33
C LEU A 160 -3.49 -15.77 1.98
N MET A 161 -2.40 -15.02 1.89
CA MET A 161 -2.30 -13.70 2.55
C MET A 161 -3.06 -12.60 1.83
N ASN A 162 -2.94 -12.53 0.51
CA ASN A 162 -3.42 -11.39 -0.29
C ASN A 162 -4.71 -11.69 -1.07
N ASN A 163 -5.06 -12.96 -1.24
CA ASN A 163 -6.24 -13.41 -1.97
C ASN A 163 -6.50 -12.61 -3.27
N PRO A 164 -5.57 -12.69 -4.26
CA PRO A 164 -5.69 -11.93 -5.50
C PRO A 164 -6.94 -12.34 -6.28
N GLN A 165 -7.71 -11.35 -6.75
CA GLN A 165 -8.95 -11.57 -7.49
C GLN A 165 -8.70 -12.14 -8.91
N SER A 166 -7.49 -11.95 -9.44
CA SER A 166 -7.09 -12.53 -10.72
C SER A 166 -6.50 -13.92 -10.55
N PRO A 167 -7.03 -14.95 -11.22
CA PRO A 167 -6.42 -16.28 -11.22
C PRO A 167 -5.04 -16.31 -11.92
N ALA A 168 -4.79 -15.33 -12.79
CA ALA A 168 -3.51 -15.20 -13.51
C ALA A 168 -2.40 -14.54 -12.66
N TYR A 169 -2.70 -14.09 -11.44
CA TYR A 169 -1.71 -13.52 -10.56
C TYR A 169 -0.64 -14.55 -10.20
N THR A 170 0.63 -14.17 -10.37
CA THR A 170 1.79 -14.90 -9.87
C THR A 170 2.80 -13.93 -9.28
N VAL A 171 3.48 -14.34 -8.22
CA VAL A 171 4.56 -13.57 -7.60
C VAL A 171 5.66 -13.28 -8.62
N ARG A 172 6.05 -14.28 -9.40
CA ARG A 172 7.08 -14.12 -10.44
C ARG A 172 6.69 -13.08 -11.49
N GLY A 173 5.42 -13.07 -11.94
CA GLY A 173 4.91 -12.07 -12.88
C GLY A 173 5.02 -10.65 -12.36
N VAL A 174 4.70 -10.44 -11.07
CA VAL A 174 4.82 -9.12 -10.41
C VAL A 174 6.29 -8.73 -10.26
N VAL A 175 7.16 -9.63 -9.86
CA VAL A 175 8.62 -9.38 -9.72
C VAL A 175 9.24 -8.94 -11.06
N GLU A 176 8.91 -9.60 -12.17
CA GLU A 176 9.40 -9.17 -13.49
C GLU A 176 8.95 -7.76 -13.86
N GLN A 177 7.71 -7.37 -13.48
CA GLN A 177 7.23 -6.01 -13.69
C GLN A 177 7.93 -5.00 -12.76
N MET A 178 8.21 -5.36 -11.51
CA MET A 178 8.96 -4.52 -10.57
C MET A 178 10.39 -4.26 -11.05
N LYS A 179 11.06 -5.24 -11.64
CA LYS A 179 12.41 -5.07 -12.22
C LYS A 179 12.45 -3.99 -13.30
N GLY A 180 11.35 -3.80 -14.04
CA GLY A 180 11.23 -2.74 -15.05
C GLY A 180 11.27 -1.29 -14.51
N PHE A 181 11.30 -1.10 -13.18
CA PHE A 181 11.51 0.22 -12.58
C PHE A 181 12.98 0.57 -12.33
N ASP A 182 13.93 -0.32 -12.62
CA ASP A 182 15.36 -0.10 -12.43
C ASP A 182 15.72 0.42 -11.02
N GLY A 183 15.14 -0.23 -10.01
CA GLY A 183 15.32 0.12 -8.60
C GLY A 183 14.54 1.35 -8.11
N ARG A 184 13.84 2.09 -8.98
CA ARG A 184 13.05 3.28 -8.61
C ARG A 184 11.71 2.93 -7.96
N LEU A 185 11.76 2.08 -6.96
CA LEU A 185 10.62 1.65 -6.13
C LEU A 185 11.09 1.34 -4.72
N THR A 186 10.14 1.30 -3.82
CA THR A 186 10.29 0.73 -2.48
C THR A 186 9.45 -0.54 -2.42
N VAL A 187 10.02 -1.65 -1.98
CA VAL A 187 9.22 -2.85 -1.68
C VAL A 187 8.70 -2.75 -0.26
N GLN A 188 7.40 -2.94 -0.09
CA GLN A 188 6.75 -3.01 1.22
C GLN A 188 6.26 -4.43 1.48
N THR A 189 6.63 -5.00 2.64
CA THR A 189 6.30 -6.38 3.01
C THR A 189 5.66 -6.43 4.41
N MET A 190 4.45 -6.99 4.48
CA MET A 190 3.80 -7.38 5.72
C MET A 190 4.30 -8.75 6.15
N PHE A 191 4.90 -8.85 7.32
CA PHE A 191 5.22 -10.12 7.96
C PHE A 191 4.18 -10.44 9.03
N LEU A 192 3.63 -11.66 8.97
CA LEU A 192 2.64 -12.15 9.91
C LEU A 192 2.68 -13.69 9.99
N ARG A 193 2.05 -14.21 11.01
CA ARG A 193 1.75 -15.65 11.15
C ARG A 193 0.36 -15.82 11.73
N GLY A 194 -0.18 -17.02 11.70
CA GLY A 194 -1.49 -17.34 12.27
C GLY A 194 -2.31 -18.21 11.38
N GLU A 195 -3.62 -18.15 11.56
CA GLU A 195 -4.58 -18.98 10.84
C GLU A 195 -5.77 -18.13 10.37
N CYS A 196 -6.27 -18.39 9.19
CA CYS A 196 -7.47 -17.77 8.67
C CYS A 196 -8.32 -18.86 7.99
N ASP A 197 -9.58 -19.01 8.40
CA ASP A 197 -10.52 -20.01 7.87
C ASP A 197 -9.94 -21.45 7.86
N GLY A 198 -9.22 -21.83 8.92
CA GLY A 198 -8.61 -23.15 9.05
C GLY A 198 -7.29 -23.31 8.26
N GLN A 199 -6.82 -22.27 7.57
CA GLN A 199 -5.58 -22.30 6.81
C GLN A 199 -4.49 -21.53 7.55
N LYS A 200 -3.39 -22.21 7.86
CA LYS A 200 -2.22 -21.61 8.49
C LYS A 200 -1.38 -20.87 7.48
N THR A 201 -0.90 -19.69 7.86
CA THR A 201 0.06 -18.92 7.11
C THR A 201 1.16 -18.40 8.02
N ASP A 202 2.38 -18.40 7.53
CA ASP A 202 3.55 -17.84 8.22
C ASP A 202 4.61 -17.50 7.16
N ASN A 203 4.76 -16.22 6.85
CA ASN A 203 5.80 -15.76 5.93
C ASN A 203 7.10 -15.34 6.63
N THR A 204 7.25 -15.69 7.93
CA THR A 204 8.47 -15.44 8.71
C THR A 204 9.40 -16.65 8.78
N THR A 205 8.99 -17.80 8.24
CA THR A 205 9.83 -19.00 8.23
C THR A 205 11.14 -18.76 7.46
N GLU A 206 12.19 -19.52 7.80
CA GLU A 206 13.48 -19.39 7.09
C GLU A 206 13.34 -19.63 5.58
N GLU A 207 12.48 -20.56 5.17
CA GLU A 207 12.22 -20.85 3.75
C GLU A 207 11.59 -19.63 3.05
N GLU A 208 10.55 -19.02 3.65
CA GLU A 208 9.87 -17.83 3.13
C GLU A 208 10.83 -16.64 3.04
N VAL A 209 11.51 -16.32 4.14
CA VAL A 209 12.39 -15.15 4.21
C VAL A 209 13.56 -15.30 3.24
N SER A 210 14.18 -16.49 3.17
CA SER A 210 15.30 -16.73 2.25
C SER A 210 14.88 -16.68 0.78
N ALA A 211 13.69 -17.19 0.45
CA ALA A 211 13.15 -17.08 -0.91
C ALA A 211 12.80 -15.63 -1.27
N TRP A 212 12.16 -14.91 -0.35
CA TRP A 212 11.81 -13.49 -0.51
C TRP A 212 13.07 -12.62 -0.67
N LEU A 213 14.12 -12.82 0.11
CA LEU A 213 15.39 -12.10 -0.01
C LEU A 213 16.02 -12.26 -1.41
N ARG A 214 15.93 -13.46 -2.03
CA ARG A 214 16.39 -13.65 -3.41
C ARG A 214 15.61 -12.76 -4.39
N LEU A 215 14.29 -12.61 -4.20
CA LEU A 215 13.49 -11.70 -5.02
C LEU A 215 13.87 -10.23 -4.79
N ILE A 216 14.12 -9.83 -3.54
CA ILE A 216 14.61 -8.48 -3.22
C ILE A 216 15.96 -8.21 -3.91
N GLU A 217 16.86 -9.17 -3.91
CA GLU A 217 18.15 -9.08 -4.62
C GLU A 217 17.97 -8.97 -6.15
N GLU A 218 17.00 -9.67 -6.73
CA GLU A 218 16.68 -9.57 -8.17
C GLU A 218 16.05 -8.21 -8.53
N ILE A 219 15.14 -7.68 -7.71
CA ILE A 219 14.43 -6.42 -7.94
C ILE A 219 15.38 -5.24 -7.74
N ARG A 220 16.30 -5.32 -6.77
CA ARG A 220 17.18 -4.23 -6.31
C ARG A 220 16.44 -2.92 -6.06
N PRO A 221 15.42 -2.91 -5.19
CA PRO A 221 14.68 -1.69 -4.89
C PRO A 221 15.60 -0.67 -4.19
N ARG A 222 15.27 0.62 -4.30
CA ARG A 222 16.02 1.67 -3.57
C ARG A 222 15.88 1.55 -2.06
N GLN A 223 14.82 0.89 -1.58
CA GLN A 223 14.52 0.66 -0.17
C GLN A 223 13.55 -0.49 0.01
N VAL A 224 13.63 -1.15 1.15
CA VAL A 224 12.61 -2.10 1.63
C VAL A 224 11.98 -1.55 2.92
N MET A 225 10.66 -1.75 3.07
CA MET A 225 9.92 -1.47 4.30
C MET A 225 9.31 -2.77 4.81
N VAL A 226 9.69 -3.19 6.00
CA VAL A 226 9.10 -4.36 6.66
C VAL A 226 8.26 -3.92 7.85
N TYR A 227 7.10 -4.53 8.02
CA TYR A 227 6.17 -4.21 9.09
C TYR A 227 5.31 -5.41 9.44
N SER A 228 4.59 -5.32 10.55
CA SER A 228 3.63 -6.34 10.96
C SER A 228 2.30 -5.70 11.32
N LEU A 229 1.36 -6.51 11.80
CA LEU A 229 0.03 -6.09 12.21
C LEU A 229 0.12 -5.00 13.29
N ASP A 230 -0.68 -3.94 13.14
CA ASP A 230 -0.75 -2.85 14.14
C ASP A 230 -2.19 -2.52 14.53
N ARG A 231 -3.17 -2.95 13.75
CA ARG A 231 -4.60 -2.75 13.96
C ARG A 231 -5.39 -4.03 13.80
N ASP A 232 -6.66 -3.96 14.14
CA ASP A 232 -7.59 -5.07 13.93
C ASP A 232 -7.69 -5.47 12.45
N THR A 233 -7.78 -6.77 12.22
CA THR A 233 -7.81 -7.38 10.90
C THR A 233 -9.06 -8.25 10.75
N PRO A 234 -9.52 -8.54 9.52
CA PRO A 234 -10.67 -9.42 9.29
C PRO A 234 -10.45 -10.80 9.93
N CYS A 235 -9.25 -11.36 9.76
CA CYS A 235 -8.85 -12.59 10.44
C CYS A 235 -8.21 -12.27 11.80
N ARG A 236 -8.96 -12.52 12.87
CA ARG A 236 -8.56 -12.18 14.25
C ARG A 236 -7.52 -13.12 14.88
N THR A 237 -7.25 -14.23 14.24
CA THR A 237 -6.28 -15.24 14.67
C THR A 237 -4.89 -15.04 14.08
N LEU A 238 -4.70 -13.91 13.40
CA LEU A 238 -3.38 -13.50 12.94
C LEU A 238 -2.57 -12.93 14.09
N GLU A 239 -1.28 -13.23 14.08
CA GLU A 239 -0.34 -12.84 15.10
C GLU A 239 0.66 -11.81 14.56
N LYS A 240 0.88 -10.76 15.37
CA LYS A 240 1.90 -9.75 15.11
C LYS A 240 3.29 -10.37 15.27
N VAL A 241 4.16 -10.10 14.33
CA VAL A 241 5.59 -10.47 14.42
C VAL A 241 6.29 -9.48 15.35
N PRO A 242 7.06 -9.95 16.34
CA PRO A 242 7.83 -9.10 17.22
C PRO A 242 8.82 -8.20 16.47
N ARG A 243 9.06 -7.01 17.02
CA ARG A 243 9.95 -6.02 16.38
C ARG A 243 11.38 -6.56 16.20
N GLU A 244 11.85 -7.35 17.13
CA GLU A 244 13.17 -7.97 17.09
C GLU A 244 13.32 -8.94 15.90
N GLU A 245 12.28 -9.71 15.60
CA GLU A 245 12.27 -10.59 14.43
C GLU A 245 12.26 -9.78 13.12
N LEU A 246 11.46 -8.71 13.06
CA LEU A 246 11.47 -7.80 11.91
C LEU A 246 12.84 -7.14 11.71
N GLN A 247 13.53 -6.76 12.81
CA GLN A 247 14.87 -6.21 12.77
C GLN A 247 15.90 -7.22 12.26
N ALA A 248 15.76 -8.50 12.63
CA ALA A 248 16.61 -9.56 12.11
C ALA A 248 16.41 -9.76 10.59
N ILE A 249 15.17 -9.69 10.11
CA ILE A 249 14.87 -9.74 8.66
C ILE A 249 15.45 -8.50 7.96
N ALA A 250 15.26 -7.30 8.55
CA ALA A 250 15.78 -6.06 8.00
C ALA A 250 17.31 -6.08 7.87
N ALA A 251 18.03 -6.60 8.88
CA ALA A 251 19.49 -6.74 8.83
C ALA A 251 19.95 -7.64 7.67
N ARG A 252 19.15 -8.66 7.30
CA ARG A 252 19.45 -9.51 6.13
C ARG A 252 19.27 -8.75 4.81
N VAL A 253 18.28 -7.85 4.73
CA VAL A 253 18.12 -6.96 3.55
C VAL A 253 19.29 -5.97 3.47
N GLU A 254 19.69 -5.39 4.60
CA GLU A 254 20.83 -4.46 4.66
C GLU A 254 22.15 -5.14 4.27
N ALA A 255 22.31 -6.43 4.58
CA ALA A 255 23.46 -7.22 4.13
C ALA A 255 23.54 -7.36 2.60
N LEU A 256 22.42 -7.19 1.88
CA LEU A 256 22.40 -7.11 0.40
C LEU A 256 22.79 -5.70 -0.12
N GLY A 257 23.08 -4.75 0.76
CA GLY A 257 23.38 -3.36 0.41
C GLY A 257 22.13 -2.53 0.09
N ILE A 258 20.94 -2.97 0.52
CA ILE A 258 19.65 -2.30 0.29
C ILE A 258 19.15 -1.73 1.62
N PRO A 259 18.88 -0.41 1.73
CA PRO A 259 18.31 0.18 2.94
C PRO A 259 16.99 -0.48 3.35
N CYS A 260 16.83 -0.77 4.65
CA CYS A 260 15.59 -1.35 5.17
C CYS A 260 15.09 -0.57 6.37
N SER A 261 13.78 -0.32 6.41
CA SER A 261 13.11 0.29 7.57
C SER A 261 12.11 -0.68 8.19
N VAL A 262 12.05 -0.69 9.53
CA VAL A 262 11.11 -1.47 10.33
C VAL A 262 10.07 -0.52 10.93
N ALA A 263 8.78 -0.82 10.73
CA ALA A 263 7.68 -0.03 11.26
C ALA A 263 6.77 -0.85 12.18
#